data_f4e8232a0822be823fbedd3a50bb9a0a
#
_entry.id   f4e8232a0822be823fbedd3a50bb9a0a
#
_cell.length_a   1.000
_cell.length_b   1.000
_cell.length_c   1.000
_cell.angle_alpha   90.00
_cell.angle_beta   90.00
_cell.angle_gamma   90.00
#
_symmetry.space_group_name_H-M   'P 1'
#
loop_
_entity.id
_entity.type
_entity.pdbx_description
1 polymer ?
#
loop_
_entity_poly.entity_id
_entity_poly.type
_entity_poly.pdbx_seq_one_letter_code
_entity_poly.pdbx_strand_id
1 'polypeptide(L)'
;MAERGKRRAEIEEFEEPRLPEAEEPAAVQEEVEEPTDLVQEVRYFVDPQWYDQRGLAFNVVAQGRLCASCAAKLGTFVEERYPIIDPKTKRVTFDYRRVPYASNPLPIIRDCCSRARDYITAETPLMEAIFRVFLANGNQPMTIGAIREHLLTYVPEMAALRSDFPPELLERLIRADNAYGLREHKVPVGA
;
A
#
# COMPACT_ATOMS: atom_id res chain seq x y z
N MET A 1 -0.76 58.72 -73.94
CA MET A 1 0.43 59.28 -73.23
C MET A 1 0.09 59.39 -71.79
N ALA A 2 0.81 58.63 -70.99
CA ALA A 2 0.51 58.39 -69.61
C ALA A 2 1.24 59.34 -68.69
N GLU A 3 0.54 60.01 -67.80
CA GLU A 3 1.19 60.78 -66.71
C GLU A 3 1.03 60.04 -65.42
N ARG A 4 2.17 59.70 -64.82
CA ARG A 4 2.32 59.05 -63.53
C ARG A 4 2.17 60.11 -62.42
N GLY A 5 1.07 60.04 -61.67
CA GLY A 5 0.95 60.77 -60.41
C GLY A 5 1.62 60.00 -59.27
N LYS A 6 2.70 60.58 -58.72
CA LYS A 6 3.37 60.14 -57.49
C LYS A 6 2.48 60.55 -56.28
N ARG A 7 1.92 59.64 -55.56
CA ARG A 7 1.41 59.89 -54.24
C ARG A 7 2.51 59.63 -53.20
N ARG A 8 2.76 60.65 -52.45
CA ARG A 8 3.69 60.68 -51.32
C ARG A 8 2.94 60.06 -50.14
N ALA A 9 3.47 58.99 -49.59
CA ALA A 9 2.96 58.40 -48.37
C ALA A 9 3.37 59.26 -47.18
N GLU A 10 2.42 59.76 -46.44
CA GLU A 10 2.64 60.32 -45.12
C GLU A 10 2.85 59.15 -44.16
N ILE A 11 3.98 59.21 -43.46
CA ILE A 11 4.32 58.27 -42.41
C ILE A 11 3.69 58.82 -41.13
N GLU A 12 2.60 58.24 -40.67
CA GLU A 12 2.05 58.50 -39.33
C GLU A 12 3.01 57.90 -38.30
N GLU A 13 3.53 58.80 -37.47
CA GLU A 13 4.40 58.45 -36.33
C GLU A 13 3.56 57.74 -35.29
N PHE A 14 3.79 56.42 -35.12
CA PHE A 14 3.10 55.59 -34.18
C PHE A 14 3.74 55.82 -32.79
N GLU A 15 3.02 56.55 -31.93
CA GLU A 15 3.37 56.70 -30.51
C GLU A 15 3.21 55.37 -29.78
N GLU A 16 4.32 54.78 -29.32
CA GLU A 16 4.29 53.61 -28.48
C GLU A 16 3.61 53.92 -27.13
N PRO A 17 2.63 53.12 -26.72
CA PRO A 17 2.01 53.28 -25.40
C PRO A 17 3.01 52.92 -24.30
N ARG A 18 3.27 53.85 -23.39
CA ARG A 18 4.04 53.60 -22.17
C ARG A 18 3.37 52.53 -21.35
N LEU A 19 4.09 51.43 -21.15
CA LEU A 19 3.71 50.39 -20.19
C LEU A 19 3.70 50.99 -18.78
N PRO A 20 2.69 50.70 -17.94
CA PRO A 20 2.72 51.10 -16.55
C PRO A 20 3.87 50.38 -15.83
N GLU A 21 4.57 51.14 -14.98
CA GLU A 21 5.60 50.60 -14.09
C GLU A 21 5.01 49.46 -13.27
N ALA A 22 5.69 48.31 -13.33
CA ALA A 22 5.34 47.15 -12.54
C ALA A 22 5.53 47.50 -11.05
N GLU A 23 4.46 47.58 -10.32
CA GLU A 23 4.50 47.54 -8.84
C GLU A 23 5.15 46.21 -8.42
N GLU A 24 6.25 46.31 -7.67
CA GLU A 24 6.90 45.16 -7.07
C GLU A 24 5.86 44.42 -6.21
N PRO A 25 5.66 43.10 -6.39
CA PRO A 25 4.76 42.34 -5.50
C PRO A 25 5.37 42.36 -4.11
N ALA A 26 4.58 42.88 -3.16
CA ALA A 26 4.85 42.77 -1.74
C ALA A 26 5.24 41.31 -1.41
N ALA A 27 6.39 41.13 -0.77
CA ALA A 27 6.84 39.84 -0.30
C ALA A 27 5.77 39.20 0.59
N VAL A 28 5.04 38.25 0.03
CA VAL A 28 4.22 37.32 0.80
C VAL A 28 5.23 36.53 1.63
N GLN A 29 5.30 36.83 2.92
CA GLN A 29 5.95 35.98 3.88
C GLN A 29 5.14 34.68 3.90
N GLU A 30 5.62 33.66 3.19
CA GLU A 30 5.22 32.28 3.43
C GLU A 30 5.55 31.99 4.90
N GLU A 31 4.52 32.03 5.74
CA GLU A 31 4.59 31.37 7.05
C GLU A 31 4.94 29.91 6.73
N VAL A 32 6.21 29.57 6.92
CA VAL A 32 6.64 28.17 7.00
C VAL A 32 5.91 27.61 8.21
N GLU A 33 4.77 26.94 7.97
CA GLU A 33 4.13 26.11 8.97
C GLU A 33 5.20 25.11 9.41
N GLU A 34 5.66 25.27 10.66
CA GLU A 34 6.51 24.30 11.31
C GLU A 34 5.81 22.94 11.20
N PRO A 35 6.55 21.85 10.88
CA PRO A 35 5.95 20.55 10.71
C PRO A 35 5.25 20.17 12.02
N THR A 36 3.94 20.28 12.00
CA THR A 36 3.05 19.78 13.05
C THR A 36 3.51 18.37 13.41
N ASP A 37 3.81 18.21 14.68
CA ASP A 37 4.10 16.97 15.40
C ASP A 37 3.60 15.74 14.60
N LEU A 38 4.53 14.96 14.04
CA LEU A 38 4.21 13.78 13.24
C LEU A 38 3.49 12.80 14.16
N VAL A 39 2.17 12.92 14.23
CA VAL A 39 1.32 11.91 14.85
C VAL A 39 1.64 10.61 14.12
N GLN A 40 2.47 9.77 14.71
CA GLN A 40 2.80 8.47 14.14
C GLN A 40 1.51 7.67 14.02
N GLU A 41 1.01 7.55 12.79
CA GLU A 41 -0.16 6.73 12.52
C GLU A 41 0.07 5.30 13.03
N VAL A 42 -0.79 4.88 13.92
CA VAL A 42 -0.76 3.52 14.46
C VAL A 42 -1.00 2.54 13.32
N ARG A 43 -0.09 1.58 13.17
CA ARG A 43 -0.19 0.52 12.18
C ARG A 43 -0.34 -0.82 12.87
N TYR A 44 -1.00 -1.73 12.20
CA TYR A 44 -1.27 -3.07 12.68
C TYR A 44 -0.69 -4.10 11.72
N PHE A 45 -0.38 -5.28 12.22
CA PHE A 45 0.10 -6.44 11.45
C PHE A 45 -0.29 -7.73 12.16
N VAL A 46 -0.16 -8.85 11.49
CA VAL A 46 -0.28 -10.17 12.12
C VAL A 46 1.08 -10.56 12.68
N ASP A 47 1.18 -10.73 13.99
CA ASP A 47 2.42 -11.08 14.68
C ASP A 47 2.70 -12.59 14.64
N PRO A 48 3.71 -13.07 13.92
CA PRO A 48 4.05 -14.48 13.90
C PRO A 48 4.47 -15.01 15.28
N GLN A 49 5.11 -14.17 16.13
CA GLN A 49 5.53 -14.58 17.46
C GLN A 49 4.34 -14.90 18.37
N TRP A 50 3.20 -14.26 18.15
CA TRP A 50 1.98 -14.57 18.88
C TRP A 50 1.53 -16.03 18.64
N TYR A 51 1.75 -16.55 17.43
CA TYR A 51 1.47 -17.96 17.10
C TYR A 51 2.49 -18.89 17.75
N ASP A 52 3.77 -18.56 17.66
CA ASP A 52 4.85 -19.36 18.26
C ASP A 52 4.66 -19.54 19.78
N GLN A 53 4.26 -18.48 20.48
CA GLN A 53 3.95 -18.50 21.92
C GLN A 53 2.78 -19.44 22.27
N ARG A 54 1.93 -19.79 21.30
CA ARG A 54 0.79 -20.71 21.46
C ARG A 54 1.05 -22.11 20.90
N GLY A 55 2.28 -22.38 20.48
CA GLY A 55 2.63 -23.65 19.84
C GLY A 55 2.02 -23.83 18.46
N LEU A 56 1.63 -22.73 17.79
CA LEU A 56 1.06 -22.72 16.44
C LEU A 56 2.12 -22.21 15.45
N ALA A 57 2.08 -22.68 14.22
CA ALA A 57 2.91 -22.14 13.15
C ALA A 57 2.06 -21.19 12.28
N PHE A 58 2.43 -19.90 12.25
CA PHE A 58 1.74 -18.90 11.45
C PHE A 58 1.57 -19.35 9.98
N ASN A 59 2.61 -19.89 9.37
CA ASN A 59 2.57 -20.36 7.99
C ASN A 59 1.53 -21.45 7.77
N VAL A 60 1.34 -22.37 8.73
CA VAL A 60 0.33 -23.43 8.65
C VAL A 60 -1.08 -22.82 8.72
N VAL A 61 -1.27 -21.85 9.60
CA VAL A 61 -2.55 -21.14 9.70
C VAL A 61 -2.85 -20.37 8.42
N ALA A 62 -1.86 -19.71 7.83
CA ALA A 62 -1.99 -18.98 6.57
C ALA A 62 -2.22 -19.93 5.37
N GLN A 63 -1.61 -21.16 5.36
CA GLN A 63 -1.88 -22.17 4.33
C GLN A 63 -3.36 -22.55 4.25
N GLY A 64 -4.08 -22.52 5.38
CA GLY A 64 -5.53 -22.74 5.40
C GLY A 64 -6.37 -21.71 4.64
N ARG A 65 -5.76 -20.64 4.13
CA ARG A 65 -6.39 -19.56 3.32
C ARG A 65 -5.95 -19.58 1.86
N LEU A 66 -5.28 -20.65 1.43
CA LEU A 66 -4.98 -20.87 0.03
C LEU A 66 -6.26 -21.19 -0.75
N CYS A 67 -6.34 -20.71 -2.01
CA CYS A 67 -7.41 -21.11 -2.91
C CYS A 67 -7.29 -22.61 -3.25
N ALA A 68 -8.36 -23.23 -3.72
CA ALA A 68 -8.43 -24.67 -3.99
C ALA A 68 -7.28 -25.17 -4.89
N SER A 69 -6.91 -24.40 -5.94
CA SER A 69 -5.83 -24.78 -6.87
C SER A 69 -4.45 -24.73 -6.23
N CYS A 70 -4.21 -23.82 -5.27
CA CYS A 70 -2.96 -23.76 -4.53
C CYS A 70 -2.93 -24.79 -3.39
N ALA A 71 -4.05 -25.01 -2.70
CA ALA A 71 -4.17 -26.02 -1.66
C ALA A 71 -3.91 -27.45 -2.20
N ALA A 72 -4.35 -27.74 -3.42
CA ALA A 72 -4.09 -29.02 -4.08
C ALA A 72 -2.61 -29.33 -4.32
N LYS A 73 -1.73 -28.32 -4.27
CA LYS A 73 -0.28 -28.45 -4.42
C LYS A 73 0.47 -28.67 -3.10
N LEU A 74 -0.24 -28.56 -1.96
CA LEU A 74 0.37 -28.84 -0.67
C LEU A 74 0.93 -30.29 -0.63
N GLY A 75 2.09 -30.46 0.00
CA GLY A 75 2.80 -31.74 0.01
C GLY A 75 3.73 -31.97 -1.19
N THR A 76 3.67 -31.11 -2.23
CA THR A 76 4.65 -31.13 -3.31
C THR A 76 5.88 -30.28 -2.97
N PHE A 77 6.92 -30.35 -3.82
CA PHE A 77 8.13 -29.56 -3.67
C PHE A 77 8.33 -28.66 -4.88
N VAL A 78 8.90 -27.48 -4.64
CA VAL A 78 9.27 -26.51 -5.68
C VAL A 78 10.73 -26.12 -5.51
N GLU A 79 11.34 -25.67 -6.59
CA GLU A 79 12.66 -25.07 -6.55
C GLU A 79 12.53 -23.58 -6.23
N GLU A 80 13.14 -23.16 -5.14
CA GLU A 80 13.21 -21.77 -4.71
C GLU A 80 14.59 -21.21 -5.00
N ARG A 81 14.63 -20.09 -5.70
CA ARG A 81 15.86 -19.33 -5.94
C ARG A 81 16.18 -18.48 -4.71
N TYR A 82 17.39 -18.61 -4.20
CA TYR A 82 17.82 -17.81 -3.05
C TYR A 82 19.20 -17.16 -3.30
N PRO A 83 19.45 -15.96 -2.73
CA PRO A 83 20.71 -15.28 -2.91
C PRO A 83 21.80 -15.90 -2.05
N ILE A 84 23.01 -16.05 -2.61
CA ILE A 84 24.24 -16.40 -1.91
C ILE A 84 25.25 -15.28 -2.10
N ILE A 85 25.93 -14.88 -1.04
CA ILE A 85 27.04 -13.93 -1.12
C ILE A 85 28.33 -14.74 -1.28
N ASP A 86 28.99 -14.61 -2.42
CA ASP A 86 30.30 -15.20 -2.64
C ASP A 86 31.32 -14.62 -1.61
N PRO A 87 31.92 -15.44 -0.76
CA PRO A 87 32.80 -14.97 0.31
C PRO A 87 34.05 -14.25 -0.21
N LYS A 88 34.51 -14.57 -1.44
CA LYS A 88 35.71 -14.00 -2.05
C LYS A 88 35.45 -12.71 -2.80
N THR A 89 34.39 -12.68 -3.64
CA THR A 89 34.10 -11.57 -4.53
C THR A 89 33.09 -10.58 -3.96
N LYS A 90 32.41 -10.95 -2.83
CA LYS A 90 31.30 -10.20 -2.21
C LYS A 90 30.12 -9.93 -3.17
N ARG A 91 30.07 -10.65 -4.29
CA ARG A 91 28.97 -10.53 -5.26
C ARG A 91 27.82 -11.43 -4.84
N VAL A 92 26.61 -10.94 -5.08
CA VAL A 92 25.38 -11.74 -4.91
C VAL A 92 25.25 -12.68 -6.12
N THR A 93 25.27 -13.96 -5.87
CA THR A 93 24.92 -15.03 -6.82
C THR A 93 23.61 -15.67 -6.39
N PHE A 94 23.02 -16.50 -7.22
CA PHE A 94 21.77 -17.18 -6.88
C PHE A 94 21.95 -18.68 -7.03
N ASP A 95 21.42 -19.40 -6.08
CA ASP A 95 21.34 -20.86 -6.11
C ASP A 95 19.90 -21.33 -5.96
N TYR A 96 19.63 -22.60 -6.14
CA TYR A 96 18.30 -23.21 -6.07
C TYR A 96 18.27 -24.25 -4.95
N ARG A 97 17.21 -24.21 -4.16
CA ARG A 97 16.95 -25.24 -3.16
C ARG A 97 15.56 -25.80 -3.33
N ARG A 98 15.41 -27.07 -3.06
CA ARG A 98 14.12 -27.75 -3.08
C ARG A 98 13.43 -27.52 -1.73
N VAL A 99 12.27 -26.84 -1.76
CA VAL A 99 11.47 -26.54 -0.57
C VAL A 99 10.06 -27.07 -0.72
N PRO A 100 9.34 -27.38 0.38
CA PRO A 100 7.94 -27.72 0.31
C PRO A 100 7.14 -26.56 -0.28
N TYR A 101 6.17 -26.85 -1.16
CA TYR A 101 5.28 -25.84 -1.70
C TYR A 101 4.53 -25.12 -0.56
N ALA A 102 4.43 -23.80 -0.64
CA ALA A 102 3.83 -22.94 0.36
C ALA A 102 4.47 -23.03 1.77
N SER A 103 5.76 -23.39 1.88
CA SER A 103 6.51 -23.23 3.13
C SER A 103 6.47 -21.79 3.64
N ASN A 104 6.48 -20.80 2.71
CA ASN A 104 6.05 -19.44 2.95
C ASN A 104 4.80 -19.18 2.10
N PRO A 105 3.58 -19.15 2.67
CA PRO A 105 2.35 -19.01 1.90
C PRO A 105 2.06 -17.57 1.46
N LEU A 106 2.65 -16.54 2.09
CA LEU A 106 2.32 -15.14 1.84
C LEU A 106 2.48 -14.70 0.38
N PRO A 107 3.60 -14.99 -0.32
CA PRO A 107 3.72 -14.64 -1.73
C PRO A 107 2.66 -15.32 -2.60
N ILE A 108 2.33 -16.58 -2.30
CA ILE A 108 1.34 -17.34 -3.05
C ILE A 108 -0.07 -16.75 -2.85
N ILE A 109 -0.39 -16.38 -1.61
CA ILE A 109 -1.68 -15.75 -1.29
C ILE A 109 -1.76 -14.40 -2.00
N ARG A 110 -0.76 -13.55 -1.89
CA ARG A 110 -0.72 -12.23 -2.50
C ARG A 110 -0.85 -12.30 -4.03
N ASP A 111 -0.09 -13.18 -4.67
CA ASP A 111 0.04 -13.17 -6.14
C ASP A 111 -1.02 -14.01 -6.86
N CYS A 112 -1.67 -14.94 -6.15
CA CYS A 112 -2.67 -15.86 -6.71
C CYS A 112 -3.98 -15.86 -5.92
N CYS A 113 -3.99 -16.30 -4.65
CA CYS A 113 -5.23 -16.60 -3.94
C CYS A 113 -6.09 -15.35 -3.67
N SER A 114 -5.48 -14.22 -3.39
CA SER A 114 -6.16 -12.95 -3.14
C SER A 114 -6.97 -12.43 -4.33
N ARG A 115 -6.68 -12.94 -5.54
CA ARG A 115 -7.40 -12.58 -6.77
C ARG A 115 -8.62 -13.47 -7.04
N ALA A 116 -8.81 -14.52 -6.25
CA ALA A 116 -9.98 -15.37 -6.35
C ALA A 116 -11.23 -14.62 -5.85
N ARG A 117 -12.35 -14.77 -6.54
CA ARG A 117 -13.61 -14.07 -6.19
C ARG A 117 -14.17 -14.47 -4.84
N ASP A 118 -13.85 -15.67 -4.38
CA ASP A 118 -14.26 -16.26 -3.11
C ASP A 118 -13.22 -16.07 -2.00
N TYR A 119 -12.18 -15.26 -2.24
CA TYR A 119 -11.14 -15.05 -1.24
C TYR A 119 -11.66 -14.29 -0.01
N ILE A 120 -12.40 -13.21 -0.22
CA ILE A 120 -13.17 -12.50 0.80
C ILE A 120 -14.55 -12.21 0.20
N THR A 121 -15.61 -12.63 0.88
CA THR A 121 -17.01 -12.45 0.45
C THR A 121 -17.80 -11.72 1.54
N ALA A 122 -19.05 -11.35 1.24
CA ALA A 122 -19.93 -10.70 2.20
C ALA A 122 -20.23 -11.59 3.42
N GLU A 123 -20.17 -12.91 3.26
CA GLU A 123 -20.37 -13.89 4.34
C GLU A 123 -19.13 -14.14 5.19
N THR A 124 -17.95 -13.62 4.75
CA THR A 124 -16.71 -13.79 5.52
C THR A 124 -16.80 -12.98 6.82
N PRO A 125 -16.61 -13.60 8.00
CA PRO A 125 -16.59 -12.87 9.26
C PRO A 125 -15.56 -11.74 9.24
N LEU A 126 -15.90 -10.59 9.80
CA LEU A 126 -15.09 -9.37 9.71
C LEU A 126 -13.61 -9.57 10.12
N MET A 127 -13.37 -10.25 11.25
CA MET A 127 -12.00 -10.47 11.74
C MET A 127 -11.22 -11.44 10.83
N GLU A 128 -11.89 -12.43 10.24
CA GLU A 128 -11.30 -13.33 9.23
C GLU A 128 -11.01 -12.54 7.94
N ALA A 129 -11.90 -11.64 7.52
CA ALA A 129 -11.68 -10.78 6.36
C ALA A 129 -10.47 -9.86 6.57
N ILE A 130 -10.33 -9.24 7.75
CA ILE A 130 -9.16 -8.43 8.13
C ILE A 130 -7.89 -9.27 8.08
N PHE A 131 -7.91 -10.46 8.66
CA PHE A 131 -6.77 -11.38 8.63
C PHE A 131 -6.36 -11.71 7.19
N ARG A 132 -7.33 -12.04 6.32
CA ARG A 132 -7.09 -12.31 4.89
C ARG A 132 -6.54 -11.09 4.15
N VAL A 133 -6.97 -9.88 4.49
CA VAL A 133 -6.39 -8.64 3.94
C VAL A 133 -4.91 -8.54 4.27
N PHE A 134 -4.50 -8.81 5.51
CA PHE A 134 -3.07 -8.84 5.88
C PHE A 134 -2.29 -9.90 5.10
N LEU A 135 -2.83 -11.10 4.95
CA LEU A 135 -2.17 -12.14 4.16
C LEU A 135 -2.01 -11.72 2.69
N ALA A 136 -3.03 -11.10 2.10
CA ALA A 136 -3.02 -10.61 0.73
C ALA A 136 -2.02 -9.45 0.52
N ASN A 137 -1.79 -8.63 1.55
CA ASN A 137 -0.80 -7.56 1.55
C ASN A 137 0.62 -8.06 1.90
N GLY A 138 0.85 -9.38 2.04
CA GLY A 138 2.14 -9.93 2.47
C GLY A 138 2.49 -9.60 3.91
N ASN A 139 1.49 -9.38 4.75
CA ASN A 139 1.59 -9.02 6.17
C ASN A 139 2.37 -7.72 6.43
N GLN A 140 2.32 -6.76 5.50
CA GLN A 140 2.89 -5.43 5.72
C GLN A 140 2.03 -4.65 6.71
N PRO A 141 2.63 -3.87 7.61
CA PRO A 141 1.90 -3.05 8.57
C PRO A 141 0.98 -2.02 7.87
N MET A 142 -0.30 -1.99 8.27
CA MET A 142 -1.33 -1.10 7.71
C MET A 142 -2.02 -0.28 8.78
N THR A 143 -2.45 0.92 8.40
CA THR A 143 -3.33 1.78 9.21
C THR A 143 -4.78 1.27 9.15
N ILE A 144 -5.62 1.72 10.07
CA ILE A 144 -7.06 1.41 10.06
C ILE A 144 -7.73 1.87 8.76
N GLY A 145 -7.33 3.04 8.25
CA GLY A 145 -7.83 3.56 6.97
C GLY A 145 -7.51 2.61 5.81
N ALA A 146 -6.26 2.16 5.69
CA ALA A 146 -5.84 1.23 4.64
C ALA A 146 -6.55 -0.13 4.75
N ILE A 147 -6.75 -0.66 5.95
CA ILE A 147 -7.50 -1.90 6.17
C ILE A 147 -8.94 -1.76 5.65
N ARG A 148 -9.62 -0.64 5.95
CA ARG A 148 -10.98 -0.36 5.46
C ARG A 148 -11.03 -0.29 3.94
N GLU A 149 -10.11 0.41 3.31
CA GLU A 149 -10.04 0.51 1.84
C GLU A 149 -9.86 -0.85 1.19
N HIS A 150 -8.97 -1.68 1.72
CA HIS A 150 -8.78 -3.05 1.22
C HIS A 150 -10.06 -3.89 1.38
N LEU A 151 -10.73 -3.84 2.52
CA LEU A 151 -12.00 -4.57 2.73
C LEU A 151 -13.05 -4.16 1.70
N LEU A 152 -13.20 -2.86 1.44
CA LEU A 152 -14.14 -2.33 0.45
C LEU A 152 -13.77 -2.68 -1.00
N THR A 153 -12.49 -2.94 -1.28
CA THR A 153 -12.05 -3.43 -2.58
C THR A 153 -12.52 -4.86 -2.83
N TYR A 154 -12.49 -5.71 -1.80
CA TYR A 154 -12.96 -7.10 -1.90
C TYR A 154 -14.48 -7.22 -1.89
N VAL A 155 -15.15 -6.43 -1.06
CA VAL A 155 -16.60 -6.51 -0.84
C VAL A 155 -17.20 -5.10 -0.90
N PRO A 156 -17.47 -4.58 -2.12
CA PRO A 156 -18.08 -3.27 -2.30
C PRO A 156 -19.44 -3.13 -1.58
N GLU A 157 -20.18 -4.23 -1.43
CA GLU A 157 -21.46 -4.29 -0.71
C GLU A 157 -21.30 -3.99 0.80
N MET A 158 -20.10 -4.15 1.36
CA MET A 158 -19.78 -3.68 2.72
C MET A 158 -19.66 -2.14 2.80
N ALA A 159 -20.33 -1.41 1.91
CA ALA A 159 -20.40 0.06 1.94
C ALA A 159 -20.91 0.60 3.29
N ALA A 160 -21.68 -0.19 4.04
CA ALA A 160 -22.03 0.08 5.44
C ALA A 160 -20.79 0.29 6.33
N LEU A 161 -19.65 -0.33 6.02
CA LEU A 161 -18.38 -0.05 6.69
C LEU A 161 -17.90 1.40 6.51
N ARG A 162 -18.42 2.12 5.52
CA ARG A 162 -18.08 3.54 5.32
C ARG A 162 -18.84 4.46 6.26
N SER A 163 -20.12 4.16 6.53
CA SER A 163 -21.01 5.01 7.34
C SER A 163 -21.23 4.48 8.74
N ASP A 164 -21.34 3.16 8.89
CA ASP A 164 -21.83 2.54 10.12
C ASP A 164 -20.71 1.96 11.00
N PHE A 165 -19.50 1.81 10.44
CA PHE A 165 -18.31 1.36 11.17
C PHE A 165 -17.29 2.49 11.29
N PRO A 166 -17.32 3.24 12.38
CA PRO A 166 -16.31 4.25 12.66
C PRO A 166 -14.92 3.59 12.83
N PRO A 167 -13.85 4.28 12.41
CA PRO A 167 -12.48 3.78 12.53
C PRO A 167 -12.14 3.30 13.94
N GLU A 168 -12.65 3.97 14.95
CA GLU A 168 -12.44 3.68 16.36
C GLU A 168 -13.02 2.32 16.78
N LEU A 169 -14.15 1.92 16.18
CA LEU A 169 -14.72 0.60 16.42
C LEU A 169 -13.85 -0.51 15.83
N LEU A 170 -13.37 -0.30 14.59
CA LEU A 170 -12.48 -1.26 13.94
C LEU A 170 -11.16 -1.39 14.71
N GLU A 171 -10.60 -0.27 15.15
CA GLU A 171 -9.40 -0.25 15.98
C GLU A 171 -9.61 -1.01 17.28
N ARG A 172 -10.73 -0.78 17.97
CA ARG A 172 -11.06 -1.49 19.20
C ARG A 172 -11.19 -2.99 18.99
N LEU A 173 -11.79 -3.43 17.87
CA LEU A 173 -11.90 -4.85 17.53
C LEU A 173 -10.52 -5.47 17.27
N ILE A 174 -9.66 -4.79 16.55
CA ILE A 174 -8.31 -5.27 16.26
C ILE A 174 -7.46 -5.32 17.54
N ARG A 175 -7.55 -4.33 18.41
CA ARG A 175 -6.84 -4.33 19.71
C ARG A 175 -7.35 -5.41 20.67
N ALA A 176 -8.62 -5.77 20.59
CA ALA A 176 -9.21 -6.84 21.38
C ALA A 176 -8.95 -8.24 20.81
N ASP A 177 -8.21 -8.35 19.69
CA ASP A 177 -7.99 -9.63 19.01
C ASP A 177 -7.21 -10.62 19.89
N ASN A 178 -7.75 -11.83 19.95
CA ASN A 178 -7.15 -12.97 20.62
C ASN A 178 -7.16 -14.26 19.78
N ALA A 179 -7.54 -14.16 18.51
CA ALA A 179 -7.74 -15.30 17.60
C ALA A 179 -6.81 -15.29 16.37
N TYR A 180 -6.42 -14.10 15.89
CA TYR A 180 -5.68 -13.93 14.64
C TYR A 180 -4.27 -13.37 14.83
N GLY A 181 -3.90 -12.98 16.06
CA GLY A 181 -2.57 -12.43 16.35
C GLY A 181 -2.36 -11.03 15.79
N LEU A 182 -3.44 -10.24 15.62
CA LEU A 182 -3.36 -8.85 15.21
C LEU A 182 -2.74 -8.01 16.32
N ARG A 183 -1.67 -7.27 16.01
CA ARG A 183 -0.91 -6.46 16.97
C ARG A 183 -0.54 -5.13 16.36
N GLU A 184 -0.37 -4.17 17.25
CA GLU A 184 0.17 -2.85 16.90
C GLU A 184 1.64 -2.97 16.49
N HIS A 185 1.98 -2.42 15.34
CA HIS A 185 3.36 -2.35 14.86
C HIS A 185 4.07 -1.16 15.50
N LYS A 186 4.95 -1.46 16.46
CA LYS A 186 5.79 -0.45 17.08
C LYS A 186 7.01 -0.22 16.18
N VAL A 187 7.09 0.94 15.55
CA VAL A 187 8.33 1.35 14.89
C VAL A 187 9.32 1.69 16.01
N PRO A 188 10.50 1.05 16.06
CA PRO A 188 11.50 1.46 17.04
C PRO A 188 11.89 2.91 16.74
N VAL A 189 11.75 3.78 17.74
CA VAL A 189 12.19 5.17 17.67
C VAL A 189 13.72 5.13 17.70
N GLY A 190 14.35 5.40 16.55
CA GLY A 190 15.79 5.61 16.44
C GLY A 190 16.61 4.32 16.26
N ALA A 191 16.89 4.00 15.03
CA ALA A 191 18.10 3.27 14.61
C ALA A 191 18.86 4.14 13.60
#